data_504de70634358d1d9ad435694812de57
#
_entry.id   504de70634358d1d9ad435694812de57
#
_cell.length_a   1.000
_cell.length_b   1.000
_cell.length_c   1.000
_cell.angle_alpha   90.00
_cell.angle_beta   90.00
_cell.angle_gamma   90.00
#
_symmetry.space_group_name_H-M   'P 1'
#
loop_
_entity.id
_entity.type
_entity.pdbx_description
1 polymer ?
#
loop_
_entity_poly.entity_id
_entity_poly.type
_entity_poly.pdbx_seq_one_letter_code
_entity_poly.pdbx_strand_id
1 'polypeptide(L)'
;MVTSQERVMTAVDHGVPDRVPIDLSGHRSSGIMAIAYHKLKEHLGITTGDIYVYDFVQQLAIVEPEVLDRFGADTIELGRGFAQKEEEWRDWVLPDGTPCKIPAFIDPVREDGGRAIYAPDGTRIAVQKAGSLYFEQMCFPLMDRDDDEFD
;
A
#
# COMPACT_ATOMS: atom_id res chain seq x y z
N MET A 1 28.20 -6.52 14.20
CA MET A 1 27.39 -5.63 13.35
C MET A 1 26.01 -5.57 14.01
N VAL A 2 25.46 -4.40 14.29
CA VAL A 2 24.14 -4.25 14.92
C VAL A 2 23.09 -4.70 13.93
N THR A 3 22.17 -5.56 14.36
CA THR A 3 21.03 -6.01 13.54
C THR A 3 19.93 -4.96 13.48
N SER A 4 19.03 -5.05 12.49
CA SER A 4 17.86 -4.18 12.40
C SER A 4 16.97 -4.28 13.65
N GLN A 5 16.78 -5.49 14.17
CA GLN A 5 16.03 -5.70 15.42
C GLN A 5 16.68 -4.99 16.62
N GLU A 6 17.98 -5.16 16.82
CA GLU A 6 18.71 -4.48 17.92
C GLU A 6 18.62 -2.96 17.78
N ARG A 7 18.74 -2.45 16.57
CA ARG A 7 18.64 -1.01 16.26
C ARG A 7 17.28 -0.44 16.61
N VAL A 8 16.21 -1.09 16.13
CA VAL A 8 14.83 -0.67 16.39
C VAL A 8 14.54 -0.75 17.89
N MET A 9 14.87 -1.87 18.55
CA MET A 9 14.63 -2.03 20.00
C MET A 9 15.39 -1.01 20.82
N THR A 10 16.66 -0.72 20.48
CA THR A 10 17.43 0.34 21.16
C THR A 10 16.75 1.70 21.06
N ALA A 11 16.18 2.03 19.89
CA ALA A 11 15.46 3.30 19.70
C ALA A 11 14.14 3.32 20.49
N VAL A 12 13.39 2.22 20.50
CA VAL A 12 12.12 2.08 21.25
C VAL A 12 12.36 2.20 22.75
N ASP A 13 13.47 1.65 23.24
CA ASP A 13 13.90 1.75 24.65
C ASP A 13 14.56 3.11 25.00
N HIS A 14 14.41 4.12 24.12
CA HIS A 14 14.99 5.47 24.27
C HIS A 14 16.53 5.50 24.34
N GLY A 15 17.19 4.45 23.87
CA GLY A 15 18.64 4.42 23.72
C GLY A 15 19.10 5.11 22.41
N VAL A 16 20.42 5.16 22.22
CA VAL A 16 21.03 5.71 20.99
C VAL A 16 21.57 4.56 20.16
N PRO A 17 20.89 4.18 19.05
CA PRO A 17 21.37 3.16 18.15
C PRO A 17 22.57 3.64 17.32
N ASP A 18 23.20 2.72 16.57
CA ASP A 18 24.33 3.02 15.68
C ASP A 18 23.96 4.00 14.53
N ARG A 19 22.71 4.00 14.12
CA ARG A 19 22.07 4.97 13.21
C ARG A 19 20.55 5.02 13.48
N VAL A 20 19.88 6.02 12.93
CA VAL A 20 18.42 6.10 12.98
C VAL A 20 17.82 4.87 12.27
N PRO A 21 16.87 4.15 12.89
CA PRO A 21 16.09 3.12 12.20
C PRO A 21 15.33 3.69 11.00
N ILE A 22 15.32 2.94 9.90
CA ILE A 22 14.63 3.33 8.68
C ILE A 22 13.42 2.43 8.50
N ASP A 23 12.23 3.05 8.44
CA ASP A 23 10.99 2.40 8.07
C ASP A 23 10.61 2.84 6.65
N LEU A 24 10.70 1.92 5.69
CA LEU A 24 10.22 2.07 4.33
C LEU A 24 9.22 0.97 4.05
N SER A 25 7.93 1.31 4.03
CA SER A 25 6.82 0.37 3.79
C SER A 25 6.67 -0.75 4.82
N GLY A 26 7.17 -0.59 6.05
CA GLY A 26 6.85 -1.49 7.16
C GLY A 26 5.43 -1.33 7.67
N HIS A 27 4.79 -0.21 7.34
CA HIS A 27 3.37 0.07 7.60
C HIS A 27 2.81 0.97 6.48
N ARG A 28 1.48 1.04 6.34
CA ARG A 28 0.81 1.92 5.35
C ARG A 28 1.22 3.39 5.48
N SER A 29 1.44 3.86 6.71
CA SER A 29 1.85 5.25 6.96
C SER A 29 3.27 5.57 6.48
N SER A 30 4.13 4.57 6.28
CA SER A 30 5.47 4.68 5.72
C SER A 30 5.54 4.14 4.28
N GLY A 31 4.37 3.83 3.68
CA GLY A 31 4.23 3.29 2.35
C GLY A 31 4.60 4.27 1.25
N ILE A 32 4.99 3.75 0.09
CA ILE A 32 5.25 4.52 -1.11
C ILE A 32 4.14 4.31 -2.14
N MET A 33 3.66 5.40 -2.73
CA MET A 33 2.66 5.34 -3.80
C MET A 33 3.22 4.62 -5.04
N ALA A 34 2.42 3.77 -5.67
CA ALA A 34 2.84 2.92 -6.77
C ALA A 34 3.44 3.69 -7.97
N ILE A 35 2.88 4.86 -8.32
CA ILE A 35 3.44 5.75 -9.35
C ILE A 35 4.83 6.26 -8.94
N ALA A 36 5.00 6.65 -7.68
CA ALA A 36 6.31 7.09 -7.17
C ALA A 36 7.29 5.93 -7.08
N TYR A 37 6.81 4.75 -6.70
CA TYR A 37 7.63 3.54 -6.64
C TYR A 37 8.13 3.11 -8.02
N HIS A 38 7.28 3.16 -9.04
CA HIS A 38 7.69 2.90 -10.43
C HIS A 38 8.83 3.83 -10.86
N LYS A 39 8.67 5.13 -10.65
CA LYS A 39 9.70 6.14 -10.96
C LYS A 39 10.99 5.93 -10.16
N LEU A 40 10.87 5.50 -8.91
CA LEU A 40 12.01 5.15 -8.08
C LEU A 40 12.77 3.95 -8.67
N LYS A 41 12.07 2.88 -9.08
CA LYS A 41 12.68 1.72 -9.73
C LYS A 41 13.41 2.13 -11.01
N GLU A 42 12.79 2.95 -11.87
CA GLU A 42 13.43 3.49 -13.07
C GLU A 42 14.71 4.26 -12.72
N HIS A 43 14.67 5.17 -11.73
CA HIS A 43 15.83 5.94 -11.29
C HIS A 43 16.96 5.05 -10.75
N LEU A 44 16.62 3.95 -10.08
CA LEU A 44 17.57 2.97 -9.56
C LEU A 44 18.08 1.99 -10.62
N GLY A 45 17.52 2.00 -11.83
CA GLY A 45 17.84 1.06 -12.89
C GLY A 45 17.28 -0.35 -12.66
N ILE A 46 16.25 -0.49 -11.80
CA ILE A 46 15.58 -1.76 -11.51
C ILE A 46 14.46 -1.93 -12.52
N THR A 47 14.67 -2.81 -13.51
CA THR A 47 13.73 -3.08 -14.60
C THR A 47 12.96 -4.39 -14.45
N THR A 48 13.20 -5.13 -13.39
CA THR A 48 12.57 -6.43 -13.08
C THR A 48 11.43 -6.27 -12.08
N GLY A 49 10.54 -7.27 -12.06
CA GLY A 49 9.41 -7.33 -11.12
C GLY A 49 8.24 -6.41 -11.49
N ASP A 50 7.06 -6.84 -11.11
CA ASP A 50 5.82 -6.08 -11.28
C ASP A 50 5.59 -5.09 -10.14
N ILE A 51 4.77 -4.07 -10.38
CA ILE A 51 4.29 -3.16 -9.35
C ILE A 51 3.01 -3.75 -8.74
N TYR A 52 3.06 -4.19 -7.51
CA TYR A 52 1.90 -4.72 -6.78
C TYR A 52 1.31 -3.63 -5.89
N VAL A 53 0.07 -3.24 -6.14
CA VAL A 53 -0.65 -2.23 -5.35
C VAL A 53 -1.52 -2.94 -4.32
N TYR A 54 -1.07 -3.00 -3.08
CA TYR A 54 -1.76 -3.72 -2.01
C TYR A 54 -2.78 -2.87 -1.26
N ASP A 55 -2.51 -1.59 -1.07
CA ASP A 55 -3.50 -0.62 -0.58
C ASP A 55 -4.09 0.12 -1.76
N PHE A 56 -5.27 -0.32 -2.20
CA PHE A 56 -5.88 0.22 -3.40
C PHE A 56 -6.46 1.63 -3.18
N VAL A 57 -6.83 1.99 -1.96
CA VAL A 57 -7.36 3.32 -1.63
C VAL A 57 -6.26 4.36 -1.74
N GLN A 58 -5.13 4.13 -1.08
CA GLN A 58 -3.97 5.03 -1.09
C GLN A 58 -3.02 4.78 -2.27
N GLN A 59 -3.27 3.73 -3.06
CA GLN A 59 -2.44 3.31 -4.19
C GLN A 59 -0.99 2.98 -3.77
N LEU A 60 -0.81 2.31 -2.62
CA LEU A 60 0.52 1.95 -2.11
C LEU A 60 1.05 0.68 -2.75
N ALA A 61 2.33 0.71 -3.12
CA ALA A 61 3.03 -0.43 -3.67
C ALA A 61 3.65 -1.33 -2.59
N ILE A 62 3.77 -2.62 -2.90
CA ILE A 62 4.67 -3.52 -2.18
C ILE A 62 6.09 -3.17 -2.61
N VAL A 63 6.94 -2.84 -1.63
CA VAL A 63 8.36 -2.57 -1.90
C VAL A 63 9.13 -3.87 -1.88
N GLU A 64 9.88 -4.14 -2.96
CA GLU A 64 10.66 -5.34 -3.13
C GLU A 64 11.88 -5.36 -2.21
N PRO A 65 12.37 -6.56 -1.80
CA PRO A 65 13.53 -6.69 -0.91
C PRO A 65 14.79 -5.96 -1.41
N GLU A 66 15.04 -5.98 -2.72
CA GLU A 66 16.19 -5.29 -3.33
C GLU A 66 16.17 -3.78 -3.03
N VAL A 67 14.99 -3.15 -3.06
CA VAL A 67 14.83 -1.73 -2.76
C VAL A 67 14.96 -1.49 -1.26
N LEU A 68 14.35 -2.34 -0.44
CA LEU A 68 14.49 -2.26 1.03
C LEU A 68 15.96 -2.35 1.46
N ASP A 69 16.69 -3.31 0.90
CA ASP A 69 18.12 -3.50 1.17
C ASP A 69 18.94 -2.28 0.73
N ARG A 70 18.66 -1.74 -0.45
CA ARG A 70 19.37 -0.57 -0.98
C ARG A 70 19.22 0.67 -0.11
N PHE A 71 18.05 0.84 0.53
CA PHE A 71 17.80 1.93 1.48
C PHE A 71 18.13 1.58 2.92
N GLY A 72 18.54 0.34 3.20
CA GLY A 72 18.85 -0.14 4.54
C GLY A 72 17.64 -0.09 5.46
N ALA A 73 16.47 -0.46 4.96
CA ALA A 73 15.24 -0.53 5.76
C ALA A 73 15.41 -1.52 6.93
N ASP A 74 14.93 -1.13 8.10
CA ASP A 74 15.03 -1.92 9.32
C ASP A 74 13.71 -2.62 9.68
N THR A 75 12.64 -2.29 8.99
CA THR A 75 11.30 -2.82 9.20
C THR A 75 10.75 -3.47 7.94
N ILE A 76 9.85 -4.42 8.11
CA ILE A 76 9.07 -5.03 7.02
C ILE A 76 7.61 -5.13 7.45
N GLU A 77 6.69 -5.09 6.49
CA GLU A 77 5.28 -5.35 6.76
C GLU A 77 5.07 -6.81 7.19
N LEU A 78 4.43 -7.01 8.34
CA LEU A 78 4.15 -8.33 8.87
C LEU A 78 2.90 -8.91 8.21
N GLY A 79 3.05 -9.33 6.98
CA GLY A 79 2.03 -10.08 6.25
C GLY A 79 0.70 -9.39 6.00
N ARG A 80 0.11 -9.68 4.87
CA ARG A 80 -1.27 -9.31 4.52
C ARG A 80 -2.15 -10.53 4.64
N GLY A 81 -3.40 -10.34 5.04
CA GLY A 81 -4.39 -11.41 5.10
C GLY A 81 -4.98 -11.79 3.72
N PHE A 82 -4.50 -11.19 2.61
CA PHE A 82 -5.01 -11.37 1.26
C PHE A 82 -3.89 -11.24 0.20
N ALA A 83 -4.17 -11.73 -1.00
CA ALA A 83 -3.30 -11.60 -2.18
C ALA A 83 -1.84 -12.04 -1.90
N GLN A 84 -1.70 -13.27 -1.36
CA GLN A 84 -0.40 -13.87 -1.04
C GLN A 84 0.15 -14.71 -2.18
N LYS A 85 -0.72 -15.14 -3.12
CA LYS A 85 -0.36 -15.95 -4.28
C LYS A 85 -0.56 -15.17 -5.57
N GLU A 86 0.18 -15.52 -6.62
CA GLU A 86 0.16 -14.82 -7.90
C GLU A 86 -1.25 -14.81 -8.53
N GLU A 87 -2.01 -15.89 -8.43
CA GLU A 87 -3.38 -15.98 -8.94
C GLU A 87 -4.39 -15.09 -8.23
N GLU A 88 -4.04 -14.52 -7.09
CA GLU A 88 -4.87 -13.58 -6.32
C GLU A 88 -4.67 -12.13 -6.76
N TRP A 89 -3.81 -11.91 -7.76
CA TRP A 89 -3.58 -10.61 -8.38
C TRP A 89 -4.12 -10.59 -9.81
N ARG A 90 -4.46 -9.39 -10.29
CA ARG A 90 -4.82 -9.16 -11.68
C ARG A 90 -4.11 -7.92 -12.24
N ASP A 91 -3.91 -7.91 -13.55
CA ASP A 91 -3.34 -6.76 -14.23
C ASP A 91 -4.25 -5.54 -14.14
N TRP A 92 -3.62 -4.40 -13.96
CA TRP A 92 -4.25 -3.11 -13.86
C TRP A 92 -3.35 -2.01 -14.43
N VAL A 93 -3.93 -0.83 -14.61
CA VAL A 93 -3.20 0.36 -15.07
C VAL A 93 -3.53 1.54 -14.17
N LEU A 94 -2.51 2.14 -13.59
CA LEU A 94 -2.63 3.34 -12.75
C LEU A 94 -3.11 4.55 -13.56
N PRO A 95 -3.56 5.64 -12.91
CA PRO A 95 -4.05 6.84 -13.60
C PRO A 95 -3.06 7.48 -14.57
N ASP A 96 -1.76 7.34 -14.33
CA ASP A 96 -0.69 7.86 -15.20
C ASP A 96 -0.29 6.93 -16.34
N GLY A 97 -0.93 5.76 -16.46
CA GLY A 97 -0.63 4.74 -17.46
C GLY A 97 0.39 3.68 -17.02
N THR A 98 0.92 3.76 -15.80
CA THR A 98 1.86 2.75 -15.28
C THR A 98 1.18 1.39 -15.14
N PRO A 99 1.70 0.31 -15.77
CA PRO A 99 1.21 -1.04 -15.55
C PRO A 99 1.47 -1.48 -14.11
N CYS A 100 0.49 -2.17 -13.52
CA CYS A 100 0.60 -2.71 -12.17
C CYS A 100 -0.31 -3.92 -11.98
N LYS A 101 -0.25 -4.52 -10.80
CA LYS A 101 -1.17 -5.56 -10.36
C LYS A 101 -1.93 -5.09 -9.12
N ILE A 102 -3.21 -5.44 -9.04
CA ILE A 102 -4.09 -5.19 -7.90
C ILE A 102 -4.70 -6.50 -7.41
N PRO A 103 -5.18 -6.58 -6.14
CA PRO A 103 -5.88 -7.77 -5.67
C PRO A 103 -7.05 -8.13 -6.59
N ALA A 104 -7.17 -9.40 -6.96
CA ALA A 104 -8.15 -9.87 -7.95
C ALA A 104 -9.62 -9.64 -7.51
N PHE A 105 -9.87 -9.56 -6.20
CA PHE A 105 -11.21 -9.28 -5.65
C PHE A 105 -11.63 -7.81 -5.77
N ILE A 106 -10.72 -6.89 -6.11
CA ILE A 106 -11.02 -5.48 -6.31
C ILE A 106 -11.41 -5.28 -7.77
N ASP A 107 -12.64 -4.78 -8.02
CA ASP A 107 -13.16 -4.52 -9.35
C ASP A 107 -13.67 -3.08 -9.50
N PRO A 108 -12.78 -2.12 -9.86
CA PRO A 108 -13.17 -0.73 -10.04
C PRO A 108 -13.99 -0.55 -11.33
N VAL A 109 -15.21 -0.07 -11.20
CA VAL A 109 -16.10 0.20 -12.32
C VAL A 109 -15.95 1.66 -12.78
N ARG A 110 -15.99 1.92 -14.09
CA ARG A 110 -15.98 3.28 -14.64
C ARG A 110 -17.30 3.97 -14.37
N GLU A 111 -17.26 5.17 -13.81
CA GLU A 111 -18.43 5.95 -13.43
C GLU A 111 -18.10 7.45 -13.43
N ASP A 112 -18.94 8.27 -14.01
CA ASP A 112 -18.87 9.75 -13.99
C ASP A 112 -17.49 10.34 -14.32
N GLY A 113 -16.80 9.74 -15.28
CA GLY A 113 -15.43 10.14 -15.67
C GLY A 113 -14.32 9.68 -14.71
N GLY A 114 -14.67 8.99 -13.62
CA GLY A 114 -13.79 8.38 -12.67
C GLY A 114 -13.98 6.86 -12.56
N ARG A 115 -13.85 6.35 -11.35
CA ARG A 115 -14.07 4.94 -11.01
C ARG A 115 -14.72 4.81 -9.65
N ALA A 116 -15.52 3.77 -9.44
CA ALA A 116 -16.07 3.41 -8.14
C ALA A 116 -15.80 1.94 -7.81
N ILE A 117 -15.75 1.62 -6.53
CA ILE A 117 -15.67 0.25 -6.01
C ILE A 117 -16.92 -0.01 -5.21
N TYR A 118 -17.52 -1.17 -5.43
CA TYR A 118 -18.73 -1.61 -4.76
C TYR A 118 -18.49 -2.87 -3.95
N ALA A 119 -19.14 -2.98 -2.78
CA ALA A 119 -19.26 -4.23 -2.05
C ALA A 119 -20.24 -5.17 -2.79
N PRO A 120 -20.24 -6.48 -2.46
CA PRO A 120 -21.16 -7.46 -3.08
C PRO A 120 -22.64 -7.14 -2.91
N ASP A 121 -23.02 -6.40 -1.87
CA ASP A 121 -24.38 -5.93 -1.61
C ASP A 121 -24.78 -4.66 -2.41
N GLY A 122 -23.87 -4.13 -3.22
CA GLY A 122 -24.05 -2.91 -3.99
C GLY A 122 -23.69 -1.63 -3.25
N THR A 123 -23.22 -1.70 -2.00
CA THR A 123 -22.73 -0.53 -1.26
C THR A 123 -21.49 0.06 -1.91
N ARG A 124 -21.52 1.37 -2.21
CA ARG A 124 -20.38 2.09 -2.77
C ARG A 124 -19.32 2.32 -1.70
N ILE A 125 -18.20 1.60 -1.78
CA ILE A 125 -17.14 1.64 -0.75
C ILE A 125 -16.13 2.75 -0.99
N ALA A 126 -15.77 3.00 -2.25
CA ALA A 126 -14.78 4.01 -2.59
C ALA A 126 -15.02 4.60 -3.97
N VAL A 127 -14.54 5.82 -4.19
CA VAL A 127 -14.62 6.52 -5.47
C VAL A 127 -13.29 7.20 -5.80
N GLN A 128 -12.87 7.11 -7.06
CA GLN A 128 -11.78 7.89 -7.64
C GLN A 128 -12.38 8.88 -8.62
N LYS A 129 -12.33 10.16 -8.29
CA LYS A 129 -12.80 11.24 -9.19
C LYS A 129 -11.88 11.38 -10.39
N ALA A 130 -12.38 11.93 -11.49
CA ALA A 130 -11.56 12.26 -12.65
C ALA A 130 -10.38 13.16 -12.24
N GLY A 131 -9.16 12.76 -12.64
CA GLY A 131 -7.91 13.46 -12.30
C GLY A 131 -7.38 13.19 -10.88
N SER A 132 -8.10 12.44 -10.04
CA SER A 132 -7.58 12.00 -8.74
C SER A 132 -6.63 10.81 -8.90
N LEU A 133 -5.58 10.79 -8.10
CA LEU A 133 -4.64 9.67 -8.01
C LEU A 133 -5.08 8.62 -6.96
N TYR A 134 -5.99 8.98 -6.06
CA TYR A 134 -6.44 8.18 -4.93
C TYR A 134 -7.91 7.86 -5.02
N PHE A 135 -8.33 6.82 -4.29
CA PHE A 135 -9.73 6.58 -4.00
C PHE A 135 -10.10 7.26 -2.68
N GLU A 136 -11.26 7.92 -2.67
CA GLU A 136 -11.90 8.42 -1.47
C GLU A 136 -12.79 7.31 -0.90
N GLN A 137 -12.64 6.99 0.40
CA GLN A 137 -13.52 6.06 1.07
C GLN A 137 -14.90 6.69 1.24
N MET A 138 -15.95 5.93 0.90
CA MET A 138 -17.35 6.40 0.91
C MET A 138 -18.20 5.70 1.97
N CYS A 139 -17.78 4.52 2.41
CA CYS A 139 -18.51 3.73 3.40
C CYS A 139 -17.70 3.63 4.68
N PHE A 140 -18.33 3.99 5.79
CA PHE A 140 -17.77 3.94 7.14
C PHE A 140 -18.76 3.13 8.00
N PRO A 141 -18.62 1.81 8.10
CA PRO A 141 -19.63 0.91 8.68
C PRO A 141 -20.05 1.23 10.13
N LEU A 142 -19.23 1.97 10.85
CA LEU A 142 -19.49 2.32 12.26
C LEU A 142 -19.93 3.78 12.44
N MET A 143 -20.02 4.58 11.36
CA MET A 143 -20.26 6.03 11.45
C MET A 143 -21.65 6.38 11.99
N ASP A 144 -22.65 5.53 11.71
CA ASP A 144 -24.04 5.76 12.07
C ASP A 144 -24.48 4.90 13.27
N ARG A 145 -23.53 4.31 14.02
CA ARG A 145 -23.81 3.55 15.22
C ARG A 145 -23.70 4.44 16.45
N ASP A 146 -24.66 4.28 17.38
CA ASP A 146 -24.58 4.93 18.69
C ASP A 146 -23.48 4.29 19.54
N ASP A 147 -22.80 5.05 20.40
CA ASP A 147 -21.72 4.58 21.28
C ASP A 147 -22.15 3.42 22.17
N ASP A 148 -23.43 3.35 22.51
CA ASP A 148 -24.04 2.28 23.33
C ASP A 148 -24.15 0.92 22.61
N GLU A 149 -23.88 0.85 21.30
CA GLU A 149 -23.89 -0.40 20.51
C GLU A 149 -22.51 -1.13 20.48
N PHE A 150 -21.50 -0.60 21.17
CA PHE A 150 -20.13 -1.13 21.18
C PHE A 150 -19.77 -1.90 22.46
N ASP A 151 -20.74 -2.36 23.25
CA ASP A 151 -20.56 -3.20 24.47
C ASP A 151 -20.26 -4.68 24.13
#